data_c59f96cf65d18122f64c542b2a3c3bab
#
_entry.id   c59f96cf65d18122f64c542b2a3c3bab
#
_cell.length_a   1.000
_cell.length_b   1.000
_cell.length_c   1.000
_cell.angle_alpha   90.00
_cell.angle_beta   90.00
_cell.angle_gamma   90.00
#
_symmetry.space_group_name_H-M   'P 1'
#
loop_
_entity.id
_entity.type
_entity.pdbx_description
1 polymer ?
#
loop_
_entity_poly.entity_id
_entity_poly.type
_entity_poly.pdbx_seq_one_letter_code
_entity_poly.pdbx_strand_id
1 'polypeptide(L)'
;MIKLNEDFWNNKYKDNKTGWDLGAVSPPIKAYFDQLENKELKILIPGGGNSYEAEYLFKNGFKNVFVVDLSIIALENIKTRIPEFPDSQLLHANFFDIEERFDLIIEQTFFCAINPNLRPKYASKIHSVLKSKGKLVGLLFDAKLNEDHPPFGGNKKEYLSYFEPYFLIHNMEPCYNSYHNRQGKELFVMLQKK
;
A
#
# COMPACT_ATOMS: atom_id res chain seq x y z
N MET A 1 -7.42 20.11 11.23
CA MET A 1 -6.81 18.88 10.70
C MET A 1 -6.77 19.00 9.17
N ILE A 2 -5.66 18.67 8.54
CA ILE A 2 -5.49 18.77 7.07
C ILE A 2 -6.49 17.83 6.37
N LYS A 3 -7.14 18.33 5.32
CA LYS A 3 -8.03 17.51 4.49
C LYS A 3 -7.19 16.73 3.47
N LEU A 4 -7.05 15.42 3.68
CA LEU A 4 -6.27 14.51 2.82
C LEU A 4 -7.15 14.02 1.65
N ASN A 5 -7.53 14.94 0.79
CA ASN A 5 -8.37 14.69 -0.39
C ASN A 5 -7.52 14.64 -1.67
N GLU A 6 -8.18 14.48 -2.80
CA GLU A 6 -7.56 14.45 -4.12
C GLU A 6 -6.68 15.67 -4.39
N ASP A 7 -7.19 16.90 -4.13
CA ASP A 7 -6.43 18.14 -4.37
C ASP A 7 -5.13 18.18 -3.56
N PHE A 8 -5.18 17.73 -2.28
CA PHE A 8 -3.99 17.65 -1.42
C PHE A 8 -2.92 16.77 -2.07
N TRP A 9 -3.29 15.57 -2.52
CA TRP A 9 -2.34 14.63 -3.11
C TRP A 9 -1.88 15.08 -4.49
N ASN A 10 -2.78 15.55 -5.36
CA ASN A 10 -2.42 16.11 -6.67
C ASN A 10 -1.39 17.24 -6.55
N ASN A 11 -1.56 18.14 -5.57
CA ASN A 11 -0.61 19.23 -5.36
C ASN A 11 0.76 18.73 -4.91
N LYS A 12 0.83 17.62 -4.12
CA LYS A 12 2.12 17.02 -3.76
C LYS A 12 2.90 16.57 -5.00
N TYR A 13 2.21 15.94 -5.97
CA TYR A 13 2.85 15.50 -7.23
C TYR A 13 3.22 16.70 -8.12
N LYS A 14 2.33 17.69 -8.27
CA LYS A 14 2.63 18.93 -9.03
C LYS A 14 3.84 19.68 -8.50
N ASP A 15 3.95 19.76 -7.18
CA ASP A 15 5.03 20.47 -6.49
C ASP A 15 6.32 19.63 -6.34
N ASN A 16 6.36 18.40 -6.85
CA ASN A 16 7.45 17.43 -6.64
C ASN A 16 7.77 17.19 -5.13
N LYS A 17 6.75 17.30 -4.27
CA LYS A 17 6.89 17.05 -2.80
C LYS A 17 6.52 15.61 -2.45
N THR A 18 7.16 14.66 -3.09
CA THR A 18 6.91 13.21 -3.00
C THR A 18 8.01 12.48 -2.25
N GLY A 19 8.37 12.98 -1.06
CA GLY A 19 9.48 12.42 -0.27
C GLY A 19 9.30 10.96 0.19
N TRP A 20 8.13 10.37 -0.01
CA TRP A 20 7.87 8.94 0.20
C TRP A 20 8.27 8.07 -0.99
N ASP A 21 8.44 8.66 -2.17
CA ASP A 21 8.78 7.97 -3.40
C ASP A 21 10.24 7.50 -3.37
N LEU A 22 10.45 6.22 -3.60
CA LEU A 22 11.78 5.60 -3.60
C LEU A 22 12.40 5.53 -4.99
N GLY A 23 11.65 5.85 -6.04
CA GLY A 23 12.08 5.71 -7.44
C GLY A 23 12.20 4.25 -7.90
N ALA A 24 11.85 3.28 -7.07
CA ALA A 24 11.90 1.85 -7.34
C ALA A 24 10.99 1.08 -6.38
N VAL A 25 10.67 -0.18 -6.71
CA VAL A 25 10.03 -1.11 -5.76
C VAL A 25 10.90 -1.26 -4.51
N SER A 26 10.28 -1.18 -3.32
CA SER A 26 11.04 -1.31 -2.08
C SER A 26 11.64 -2.71 -1.92
N PRO A 27 12.87 -2.84 -1.38
CA PRO A 27 13.56 -4.13 -1.29
C PRO A 27 12.75 -5.24 -0.58
N PRO A 28 12.03 -4.98 0.54
CA PRO A 28 11.24 -6.01 1.19
C PRO A 28 10.07 -6.50 0.33
N ILE A 29 9.38 -5.57 -0.34
CA ILE A 29 8.24 -5.88 -1.21
C ILE A 29 8.73 -6.65 -2.44
N LYS A 30 9.85 -6.21 -3.04
CA LYS A 30 10.48 -6.95 -4.15
C LYS A 30 10.81 -8.38 -3.74
N ALA A 31 11.47 -8.58 -2.59
CA ALA A 31 11.83 -9.91 -2.09
C ALA A 31 10.61 -10.79 -1.84
N TYR A 32 9.48 -10.21 -1.45
CA TYR A 32 8.21 -10.94 -1.35
C TYR A 32 7.65 -11.30 -2.72
N PHE A 33 7.66 -10.38 -3.69
CA PHE A 33 7.18 -10.63 -5.05
C PHE A 33 7.98 -11.72 -5.78
N ASP A 34 9.28 -11.78 -5.56
CA ASP A 34 10.18 -12.77 -6.17
C ASP A 34 9.82 -14.22 -5.76
N GLN A 35 9.09 -14.41 -4.67
CA GLN A 35 8.61 -15.71 -4.19
C GLN A 35 7.23 -16.09 -4.73
N LEU A 36 6.54 -15.18 -5.44
CA LEU A 36 5.19 -15.43 -5.95
C LEU A 36 5.24 -16.17 -7.28
N GLU A 37 4.82 -17.42 -7.26
CA GLU A 37 4.76 -18.26 -8.47
C GLU A 37 3.47 -18.04 -9.27
N ASN A 38 2.32 -17.89 -8.58
CA ASN A 38 1.02 -17.73 -9.24
C ASN A 38 0.86 -16.32 -9.81
N LYS A 39 0.99 -16.19 -11.14
CA LYS A 39 0.87 -14.92 -11.86
C LYS A 39 -0.58 -14.46 -12.10
N GLU A 40 -1.56 -15.32 -11.81
CA GLU A 40 -2.99 -15.01 -11.97
C GLU A 40 -3.61 -14.39 -10.69
N LEU A 41 -2.82 -14.20 -9.62
CA LEU A 41 -3.30 -13.52 -8.42
C LEU A 41 -3.88 -12.14 -8.75
N LYS A 42 -5.08 -11.85 -8.24
CA LYS A 42 -5.67 -10.52 -8.29
C LYS A 42 -5.11 -9.69 -7.14
N ILE A 43 -4.29 -8.70 -7.46
CA ILE A 43 -3.50 -7.91 -6.50
C ILE A 43 -4.01 -6.48 -6.48
N LEU A 44 -4.20 -5.90 -5.28
CA LEU A 44 -4.52 -4.49 -5.10
C LEU A 44 -3.36 -3.77 -4.40
N ILE A 45 -3.03 -2.58 -4.88
CA ILE A 45 -2.07 -1.65 -4.26
C ILE A 45 -2.84 -0.37 -3.92
N PRO A 46 -3.33 -0.21 -2.68
CA PRO A 46 -4.09 0.97 -2.27
C PRO A 46 -3.15 2.15 -2.00
N GLY A 47 -3.57 3.36 -2.42
CA GLY A 47 -2.76 4.56 -2.30
C GLY A 47 -1.41 4.39 -2.97
N GLY A 48 -1.42 3.74 -4.16
CA GLY A 48 -0.19 3.26 -4.79
C GLY A 48 0.77 4.36 -5.23
N GLY A 49 0.30 5.59 -5.37
CA GLY A 49 1.16 6.67 -5.85
C GLY A 49 1.76 6.35 -7.22
N ASN A 50 3.06 6.60 -7.39
CA ASN A 50 3.79 6.22 -8.60
C ASN A 50 3.91 4.69 -8.80
N SER A 51 3.64 3.90 -7.78
CA SER A 51 3.50 2.44 -7.79
C SER A 51 4.57 1.69 -8.60
N TYR A 52 5.80 1.78 -8.18
CA TYR A 52 6.88 0.94 -8.74
C TYR A 52 6.64 -0.54 -8.45
N GLU A 53 5.84 -0.85 -7.44
CA GLU A 53 5.35 -2.18 -7.12
C GLU A 53 4.49 -2.75 -8.25
N ALA A 54 3.55 -1.95 -8.80
CA ALA A 54 2.72 -2.35 -9.94
C ALA A 54 3.56 -2.56 -11.20
N GLU A 55 4.52 -1.65 -11.44
CA GLU A 55 5.46 -1.77 -12.55
C GLU A 55 6.27 -3.07 -12.45
N TYR A 56 6.81 -3.37 -11.27
CA TYR A 56 7.58 -4.58 -11.04
C TYR A 56 6.75 -5.83 -11.29
N LEU A 57 5.55 -5.90 -10.72
CA LEU A 57 4.64 -7.03 -10.93
C LEU A 57 4.27 -7.21 -12.41
N PHE A 58 3.89 -6.12 -13.09
CA PHE A 58 3.49 -6.15 -14.49
C PHE A 58 4.64 -6.68 -15.39
N LYS A 59 5.85 -6.15 -15.21
CA LYS A 59 7.05 -6.60 -15.93
C LYS A 59 7.43 -8.06 -15.64
N ASN A 60 7.02 -8.60 -14.49
CA ASN A 60 7.23 -10.00 -14.11
C ASN A 60 6.03 -10.92 -14.46
N GLY A 61 5.11 -10.45 -15.32
CA GLY A 61 4.05 -11.27 -15.91
C GLY A 61 2.79 -11.43 -15.06
N PHE A 62 2.61 -10.62 -13.98
CA PHE A 62 1.33 -10.58 -13.27
C PHE A 62 0.31 -9.78 -14.10
N LYS A 63 -0.84 -10.39 -14.37
CA LYS A 63 -1.85 -9.82 -15.29
C LYS A 63 -2.93 -9.02 -14.58
N ASN A 64 -3.18 -9.29 -13.29
CA ASN A 64 -4.32 -8.78 -12.54
C ASN A 64 -3.85 -7.86 -11.39
N VAL A 65 -3.09 -6.82 -11.73
CA VAL A 65 -2.53 -5.85 -10.77
C VAL A 65 -3.33 -4.55 -10.84
N PHE A 66 -4.00 -4.21 -9.75
CA PHE A 66 -4.83 -3.02 -9.63
C PHE A 66 -4.18 -2.00 -8.71
N VAL A 67 -4.15 -0.76 -9.13
CA VAL A 67 -3.72 0.38 -8.30
C VAL A 67 -4.91 1.29 -8.06
N VAL A 68 -5.20 1.63 -6.82
CA VAL A 68 -6.19 2.66 -6.48
C VAL A 68 -5.50 3.84 -5.83
N ASP A 69 -5.76 5.03 -6.34
CA ASP A 69 -5.27 6.28 -5.77
C ASP A 69 -6.31 7.40 -5.92
N LEU A 70 -6.28 8.37 -4.98
CA LEU A 70 -7.04 9.61 -5.08
C LEU A 70 -6.43 10.57 -6.09
N SER A 71 -5.11 10.50 -6.31
CA SER A 71 -4.40 11.38 -7.23
C SER A 71 -4.44 10.82 -8.64
N ILE A 72 -5.17 11.50 -9.52
CA ILE A 72 -5.12 11.18 -10.95
C ILE A 72 -3.71 11.33 -11.53
N ILE A 73 -2.94 12.31 -11.05
CA ILE A 73 -1.56 12.54 -11.50
C ILE A 73 -0.66 11.34 -11.20
N ALA A 74 -0.82 10.72 -10.02
CA ALA A 74 -0.09 9.51 -9.67
C ALA A 74 -0.38 8.37 -10.65
N LEU A 75 -1.65 8.16 -11.00
CA LEU A 75 -2.05 7.13 -11.96
C LEU A 75 -1.54 7.44 -13.37
N GLU A 76 -1.58 8.70 -13.80
CA GLU A 76 -1.00 9.15 -15.09
C GLU A 76 0.51 8.93 -15.16
N ASN A 77 1.22 9.10 -14.03
CA ASN A 77 2.66 8.81 -13.96
C ASN A 77 2.95 7.32 -14.19
N ILE A 78 2.11 6.41 -13.67
CA ILE A 78 2.22 4.97 -13.95
C ILE A 78 2.05 4.73 -15.45
N LYS A 79 1.00 5.28 -16.03
CA LYS A 79 0.69 5.11 -17.46
C LYS A 79 1.78 5.66 -18.36
N THR A 80 2.39 6.77 -17.98
CA THR A 80 3.52 7.39 -18.70
C THR A 80 4.75 6.49 -18.69
N ARG A 81 5.05 5.82 -17.56
CA ARG A 81 6.19 4.90 -17.48
C ARG A 81 5.92 3.53 -18.13
N ILE A 82 4.65 3.11 -18.13
CA ILE A 82 4.23 1.80 -18.64
C ILE A 82 2.99 2.01 -19.52
N PRO A 83 3.16 2.44 -20.77
CA PRO A 83 2.02 2.69 -21.66
C PRO A 83 1.10 1.47 -21.85
N GLU A 84 1.64 0.26 -21.74
CA GLU A 84 0.91 -0.99 -21.88
C GLU A 84 0.11 -1.41 -20.64
N PHE A 85 0.30 -0.72 -19.50
CA PHE A 85 -0.46 -1.04 -18.28
C PHE A 85 -1.96 -0.80 -18.52
N PRO A 86 -2.85 -1.77 -18.21
CA PRO A 86 -4.27 -1.65 -18.55
C PRO A 86 -4.94 -0.49 -17.80
N ASP A 87 -5.63 0.38 -18.53
CA ASP A 87 -6.35 1.53 -17.93
C ASP A 87 -7.42 1.07 -16.94
N SER A 88 -8.06 -0.06 -17.20
CA SER A 88 -9.07 -0.65 -16.30
C SER A 88 -8.52 -1.13 -14.95
N GLN A 89 -7.20 -1.18 -14.79
CA GLN A 89 -6.51 -1.54 -13.56
C GLN A 89 -5.95 -0.32 -12.79
N LEU A 90 -6.10 0.89 -13.35
CA LEU A 90 -5.76 2.16 -12.69
C LEU A 90 -7.06 2.80 -12.18
N LEU A 91 -7.34 2.64 -10.90
CA LEU A 91 -8.61 3.03 -10.29
C LEU A 91 -8.48 4.42 -9.65
N HIS A 92 -8.99 5.46 -10.33
CA HIS A 92 -9.10 6.79 -9.74
C HIS A 92 -10.30 6.83 -8.80
N ALA A 93 -10.09 6.47 -7.54
CA ALA A 93 -11.16 6.31 -6.55
C ALA A 93 -10.64 6.42 -5.12
N ASN A 94 -11.56 6.60 -4.18
CA ASN A 94 -11.24 6.43 -2.78
C ASN A 94 -11.17 4.93 -2.44
N PHE A 95 -10.04 4.50 -1.85
CA PHE A 95 -9.86 3.10 -1.42
C PHE A 95 -11.04 2.57 -0.57
N PHE A 96 -11.62 3.40 0.26
CA PHE A 96 -12.74 3.00 1.13
C PHE A 96 -14.04 2.70 0.36
N ASP A 97 -14.11 3.02 -0.93
CA ASP A 97 -15.27 2.77 -1.79
C ASP A 97 -15.09 1.53 -2.69
N ILE A 98 -13.90 0.90 -2.68
CA ILE A 98 -13.62 -0.31 -3.48
C ILE A 98 -14.46 -1.49 -2.96
N GLU A 99 -15.19 -2.15 -3.83
CA GLU A 99 -16.04 -3.30 -3.48
C GLU A 99 -15.49 -4.64 -3.99
N GLU A 100 -14.61 -4.60 -4.98
CA GLU A 100 -13.99 -5.79 -5.55
C GLU A 100 -13.14 -6.55 -4.52
N ARG A 101 -12.97 -7.87 -4.77
CA ARG A 101 -12.20 -8.75 -3.88
C ARG A 101 -10.91 -9.21 -4.53
N PHE A 102 -9.84 -9.24 -3.73
CA PHE A 102 -8.47 -9.50 -4.14
C PHE A 102 -7.88 -10.71 -3.40
N ASP A 103 -6.92 -11.38 -4.04
CA ASP A 103 -6.16 -12.47 -3.42
C ASP A 103 -5.07 -11.92 -2.51
N LEU A 104 -4.49 -10.77 -2.92
CA LEU A 104 -3.38 -10.13 -2.23
C LEU A 104 -3.57 -8.60 -2.24
N ILE A 105 -3.28 -7.97 -1.11
CA ILE A 105 -3.19 -6.51 -1.00
C ILE A 105 -1.78 -6.16 -0.57
N ILE A 106 -1.17 -5.18 -1.24
CA ILE A 106 0.19 -4.71 -0.95
C ILE A 106 0.11 -3.35 -0.27
N GLU A 107 0.63 -3.27 0.93
CA GLU A 107 0.72 -2.03 1.72
C GLU A 107 2.13 -1.43 1.61
N GLN A 108 2.21 -0.26 1.02
CA GLN A 108 3.44 0.53 0.96
C GLN A 108 3.12 2.00 1.15
N THR A 109 3.37 2.53 2.34
CA THR A 109 3.20 3.95 2.72
C THR A 109 1.78 4.54 2.59
N PHE A 110 0.73 3.72 2.45
CA PHE A 110 -0.65 4.18 2.44
C PHE A 110 -1.24 4.28 3.86
N PHE A 111 -1.00 3.28 4.72
CA PHE A 111 -1.51 3.29 6.10
C PHE A 111 -1.00 4.48 6.94
N CYS A 112 0.22 4.94 6.68
CA CYS A 112 0.78 6.14 7.30
C CYS A 112 0.30 7.45 6.64
N ALA A 113 -0.34 7.37 5.47
CA ALA A 113 -0.85 8.52 4.72
C ALA A 113 -2.31 8.86 5.06
N ILE A 114 -3.09 7.91 5.58
CA ILE A 114 -4.47 8.14 6.02
C ILE A 114 -4.53 8.76 7.42
N ASN A 115 -5.62 9.51 7.69
CA ASN A 115 -5.87 10.00 9.04
C ASN A 115 -5.88 8.83 10.04
N PRO A 116 -5.14 8.90 11.18
CA PRO A 116 -5.09 7.82 12.16
C PRO A 116 -6.45 7.35 12.66
N ASN A 117 -7.45 8.23 12.74
CA ASN A 117 -8.82 7.88 13.12
C ASN A 117 -9.51 6.92 12.10
N LEU A 118 -8.97 6.80 10.88
CA LEU A 118 -9.47 5.87 9.87
C LEU A 118 -8.80 4.49 9.93
N ARG A 119 -7.77 4.29 10.74
CA ARG A 119 -7.03 3.01 10.84
C ARG A 119 -7.90 1.81 11.23
N PRO A 120 -8.85 1.92 12.19
CA PRO A 120 -9.78 0.81 12.45
C PRO A 120 -10.67 0.51 11.23
N LYS A 121 -11.15 1.55 10.52
CA LYS A 121 -11.93 1.40 9.29
C LYS A 121 -11.08 0.79 8.17
N TYR A 122 -9.79 1.16 8.08
CA TYR A 122 -8.85 0.55 7.13
C TYR A 122 -8.72 -0.96 7.35
N ALA A 123 -8.48 -1.43 8.57
CA ALA A 123 -8.36 -2.85 8.89
C ALA A 123 -9.64 -3.63 8.50
N SER A 124 -10.81 -3.10 8.86
CA SER A 124 -12.11 -3.66 8.45
C SER A 124 -12.29 -3.66 6.92
N LYS A 125 -11.88 -2.57 6.23
CA LYS A 125 -11.99 -2.46 4.78
C LYS A 125 -11.08 -3.46 4.07
N ILE A 126 -9.82 -3.58 4.47
CA ILE A 126 -8.89 -4.59 3.94
C ILE A 126 -9.50 -6.00 4.08
N HIS A 127 -10.06 -6.31 5.27
CA HIS A 127 -10.73 -7.60 5.47
C HIS A 127 -11.89 -7.80 4.49
N SER A 128 -12.73 -6.80 4.26
CA SER A 128 -13.91 -6.91 3.38
C SER A 128 -13.54 -7.16 1.92
N VAL A 129 -12.47 -6.51 1.43
CA VAL A 129 -12.01 -6.60 0.03
C VAL A 129 -10.99 -7.71 -0.22
N LEU A 130 -10.61 -8.49 0.79
CA LEU A 130 -9.86 -9.72 0.59
C LEU A 130 -10.80 -10.90 0.35
N LYS A 131 -10.42 -11.79 -0.57
CA LYS A 131 -11.02 -13.12 -0.73
C LYS A 131 -10.74 -13.98 0.51
N SER A 132 -11.43 -15.11 0.66
CA SER A 132 -11.11 -16.10 1.69
C SER A 132 -9.63 -16.50 1.60
N LYS A 133 -8.94 -16.56 2.75
CA LYS A 133 -7.49 -16.81 2.86
C LYS A 133 -6.59 -15.79 2.15
N GLY A 134 -7.14 -14.71 1.60
CA GLY A 134 -6.38 -13.60 1.00
C GLY A 134 -5.48 -12.93 2.04
N LYS A 135 -4.43 -12.28 1.57
CA LYS A 135 -3.38 -11.71 2.43
C LYS A 135 -3.23 -10.20 2.24
N LEU A 136 -2.93 -9.51 3.34
CA LEU A 136 -2.30 -8.20 3.34
C LEU A 136 -0.81 -8.40 3.62
N VAL A 137 0.04 -7.88 2.73
CA VAL A 137 1.50 -7.93 2.89
C VAL A 137 2.06 -6.53 2.64
N GLY A 138 3.00 -6.10 3.46
CA GLY A 138 3.57 -4.79 3.28
C GLY A 138 4.44 -4.29 4.41
N LEU A 139 4.59 -2.97 4.47
CA LEU A 139 5.42 -2.28 5.43
C LEU A 139 4.59 -1.26 6.21
N LEU A 140 4.73 -1.28 7.53
CA LEU A 140 4.12 -0.29 8.43
C LEU A 140 5.24 0.40 9.23
N PHE A 141 5.16 1.72 9.40
CA PHE A 141 6.13 2.42 10.25
C PHE A 141 5.95 2.05 11.73
N ASP A 142 7.01 1.60 12.38
CA ASP A 142 7.12 1.40 13.82
C ASP A 142 8.01 2.50 14.41
N ALA A 143 7.56 3.74 14.29
CA ALA A 143 8.31 4.92 14.69
C ALA A 143 7.37 6.09 15.01
N LYS A 144 7.83 6.98 15.89
CA LYS A 144 7.18 8.26 16.09
C LYS A 144 7.51 9.17 14.90
N LEU A 145 6.48 9.54 14.14
CA LEU A 145 6.54 10.48 13.02
C LEU A 145 5.68 11.71 13.32
N ASN A 146 5.07 12.32 12.28
CA ASN A 146 4.22 13.50 12.47
C ASN A 146 2.88 13.15 13.13
N GLU A 147 2.30 14.11 13.84
CA GLU A 147 1.00 13.98 14.52
C GLU A 147 -0.12 14.76 13.78
N ASP A 148 0.24 15.80 13.03
CA ASP A 148 -0.68 16.74 12.39
C ASP A 148 -0.78 16.59 10.86
N HIS A 149 0.19 15.91 10.24
CA HIS A 149 0.22 15.65 8.80
C HIS A 149 0.89 14.31 8.46
N PRO A 150 0.62 13.71 7.27
CA PRO A 150 1.32 12.50 6.85
C PRO A 150 2.83 12.76 6.56
N PRO A 151 3.68 11.73 6.73
CA PRO A 151 3.34 10.41 7.22
C PRO A 151 3.11 10.38 8.72
N PHE A 152 2.02 9.71 9.15
CA PHE A 152 1.71 9.51 10.56
C PHE A 152 2.46 8.30 11.11
N GLY A 153 3.05 8.45 12.30
CA GLY A 153 3.69 7.36 13.01
C GLY A 153 2.73 6.37 13.64
N GLY A 154 3.28 5.41 14.36
CA GLY A 154 2.56 4.43 15.16
C GLY A 154 3.49 3.33 15.65
N ASN A 155 2.92 2.23 16.14
CA ASN A 155 3.70 1.14 16.71
C ASN A 155 2.99 -0.22 16.60
N LYS A 156 3.78 -1.29 16.74
CA LYS A 156 3.31 -2.68 16.65
C LYS A 156 2.09 -2.96 17.57
N LYS A 157 2.13 -2.48 18.82
CA LYS A 157 1.05 -2.73 19.79
C LYS A 157 -0.28 -2.12 19.34
N GLU A 158 -0.23 -0.89 18.85
CA GLU A 158 -1.39 -0.21 18.27
C GLU A 158 -1.94 -0.99 17.07
N TYR A 159 -1.08 -1.40 16.16
CA TYR A 159 -1.48 -2.08 14.93
C TYR A 159 -2.10 -3.45 15.18
N LEU A 160 -1.56 -4.21 16.12
CA LEU A 160 -2.15 -5.49 16.54
C LEU A 160 -3.61 -5.29 16.98
N SER A 161 -3.92 -4.23 17.73
CA SER A 161 -5.29 -3.97 18.17
C SER A 161 -6.29 -3.74 17.02
N TYR A 162 -5.83 -3.24 15.86
CA TYR A 162 -6.67 -3.05 14.69
C TYR A 162 -6.81 -4.31 13.84
N PHE A 163 -5.74 -5.09 13.71
CA PHE A 163 -5.71 -6.21 12.76
C PHE A 163 -6.09 -7.56 13.36
N GLU A 164 -5.76 -7.83 14.63
CA GLU A 164 -6.09 -9.11 15.28
C GLU A 164 -7.57 -9.50 15.23
N PRO A 165 -8.56 -8.58 15.32
CA PRO A 165 -9.96 -8.97 15.18
C PRO A 165 -10.31 -9.62 13.83
N TYR A 166 -9.58 -9.30 12.77
CA TYR A 166 -9.89 -9.68 11.39
C TYR A 166 -8.91 -10.67 10.77
N PHE A 167 -7.68 -10.74 11.28
CA PHE A 167 -6.57 -11.44 10.63
C PHE A 167 -5.85 -12.42 11.54
N LEU A 168 -5.34 -13.50 10.93
CA LEU A 168 -4.24 -14.28 11.46
C LEU A 168 -2.94 -13.53 11.16
N ILE A 169 -2.16 -13.22 12.19
CA ILE A 169 -0.89 -12.50 12.08
C ILE A 169 0.22 -13.52 11.83
N HIS A 170 0.66 -13.68 10.57
CA HIS A 170 1.78 -14.56 10.24
C HIS A 170 3.12 -13.89 10.49
N ASN A 171 3.19 -12.59 10.25
CA ASN A 171 4.36 -11.77 10.53
C ASN A 171 3.93 -10.33 10.87
N MET A 172 4.59 -9.72 11.83
CA MET A 172 4.57 -8.28 12.15
C MET A 172 5.84 -7.97 12.94
N GLU A 173 6.99 -8.11 12.29
CA GLU A 173 8.31 -7.97 12.93
C GLU A 173 9.16 -6.89 12.26
N PRO A 174 10.19 -6.37 12.95
CA PRO A 174 11.09 -5.38 12.37
C PRO A 174 11.64 -5.83 11.01
N CYS A 175 11.50 -4.97 10.01
CA CYS A 175 11.94 -5.28 8.65
C CYS A 175 13.47 -5.16 8.56
N TYR A 176 14.16 -6.27 8.26
CA TYR A 176 15.62 -6.31 8.22
C TYR A 176 16.22 -5.75 6.94
N ASN A 177 15.47 -5.68 5.86
CA ASN A 177 15.92 -5.26 4.54
C ASN A 177 15.18 -4.02 4.01
N SER A 178 14.70 -3.15 4.91
CA SER A 178 14.09 -1.85 4.56
C SER A 178 15.02 -1.01 3.69
N TYR A 179 14.43 -0.14 2.89
CA TYR A 179 15.20 0.88 2.16
C TYR A 179 16.06 1.70 3.13
N HIS A 180 17.28 2.08 2.72
CA HIS A 180 18.31 2.58 3.62
C HIS A 180 17.88 3.69 4.59
N ASN A 181 17.06 4.65 4.15
CA ASN A 181 16.56 5.75 4.98
C ASN A 181 15.39 5.37 5.90
N ARG A 182 14.86 4.14 5.78
CA ARG A 182 13.75 3.58 6.58
C ARG A 182 14.19 2.44 7.49
N GLN A 183 15.47 2.05 7.45
CA GLN A 183 16.00 0.98 8.30
C GLN A 183 15.73 1.25 9.78
N GLY A 184 15.29 0.21 10.50
CA GLY A 184 14.94 0.26 11.92
C GLY A 184 13.65 1.02 12.24
N LYS A 185 12.87 1.41 11.22
CA LYS A 185 11.62 2.17 11.39
C LYS A 185 10.39 1.49 10.82
N GLU A 186 10.55 0.31 10.18
CA GLU A 186 9.47 -0.41 9.52
C GLU A 186 9.29 -1.81 10.09
N LEU A 187 8.03 -2.24 10.17
CA LEU A 187 7.63 -3.63 10.34
C LEU A 187 7.30 -4.22 8.97
N PHE A 188 7.80 -5.42 8.70
CA PHE A 188 7.25 -6.23 7.63
C PHE A 188 6.03 -6.96 8.15
N VAL A 189 4.90 -6.82 7.48
CA VAL A 189 3.65 -7.45 7.89
C VAL A 189 3.16 -8.46 6.85
N MET A 190 2.68 -9.59 7.35
CA MET A 190 1.96 -10.60 6.56
C MET A 190 0.77 -11.09 7.37
N LEU A 191 -0.42 -10.66 6.96
CA LEU A 191 -1.68 -10.88 7.63
C LEU A 191 -2.60 -11.66 6.70
N GLN A 192 -3.22 -12.73 7.19
CA GLN A 192 -4.16 -13.52 6.41
C GLN A 192 -5.58 -13.34 6.94
N LYS A 193 -6.52 -13.11 6.03
CA LYS A 193 -7.95 -13.03 6.37
C LYS A 193 -8.41 -14.30 7.09
N LYS A 194 -9.09 -14.11 8.24
CA LYS A 194 -9.75 -15.17 9.00
C LYS A 194 -10.94 -15.76 8.25
#